data_ad8711f7a846d22d219f301784559221
#
_entry.id   ad8711f7a846d22d219f301784559221
#
_cell.length_a   1.000
_cell.length_b   1.000
_cell.length_c   1.000
_cell.angle_alpha   90.00
_cell.angle_beta   90.00
_cell.angle_gamma   90.00
#
_symmetry.space_group_name_H-M   'P 1'
#
loop_
_entity.id
_entity.type
_entity.pdbx_description
1 polymer ?
#
loop_
_entity_poly.entity_id
_entity_poly.type
_entity_poly.pdbx_seq_one_letter_code
_entity_poly.pdbx_strand_id
1 'polypeptide(L)'
;VGPLGVENEVAAGFTGKGIKIGVIDGPADTSVPELQGASVTVKQMCSFTASDETRSHATAMVSILAARGYGVARGAEIINYSTPTADDNFGAECKSIRNEDVINTAVADGVRVLSISRGGGDRTDAERVALAGAVARGVVVVVATGNESAQDPADSLASVNGTVGVGASDSNGNMQSFSNYGKGLTVLAPGDRITRRKLGTGQIVDSYGTSYATPIVSGFVAVAMQRWPGATGNQVVQSLVKTASKGPTGQPLISPNGLDKTDPTQFPDENPLLDKFPGTEPSAQTVADYRDGVLGTQSVFDSDSSYVYRGVDAQVALAHPDRSALGTSPRYHKKKDQ
;
A
#
# COMPACT_ATOMS: atom_id res chain seq x y z
N VAL A 1 2.94 18.61 1.69
CA VAL A 1 1.59 18.13 2.07
C VAL A 1 0.62 19.29 2.28
N GLY A 2 1.11 20.52 2.57
CA GLY A 2 0.26 21.72 2.78
C GLY A 2 -0.78 21.97 1.66
N PRO A 3 -0.39 21.97 0.38
CA PRO A 3 -1.33 22.20 -0.73
C PRO A 3 -2.44 21.15 -0.86
N LEU A 4 -2.29 19.99 -0.24
CA LEU A 4 -3.26 18.89 -0.32
C LEU A 4 -4.41 19.00 0.69
N GLY A 5 -4.45 20.06 1.51
CA GLY A 5 -5.56 20.29 2.44
C GLY A 5 -5.57 19.39 3.68
N VAL A 6 -4.45 18.76 4.05
CA VAL A 6 -4.35 17.87 5.25
C VAL A 6 -4.86 18.57 6.51
N GLU A 7 -4.54 19.86 6.69
CA GLU A 7 -4.98 20.61 7.87
C GLU A 7 -6.51 20.82 7.92
N ASN A 8 -7.17 20.85 6.77
CA ASN A 8 -8.64 20.93 6.71
C ASN A 8 -9.25 19.60 7.19
N GLU A 9 -8.68 18.46 6.78
CA GLU A 9 -9.12 17.15 7.24
C GLU A 9 -8.93 17.00 8.75
N VAL A 10 -7.77 17.39 9.26
CA VAL A 10 -7.45 17.37 10.68
C VAL A 10 -8.39 18.27 11.48
N ALA A 11 -8.66 19.50 11.01
CA ALA A 11 -9.58 20.42 11.64
C ALA A 11 -11.03 19.88 11.66
N ALA A 12 -11.40 19.10 10.65
CA ALA A 12 -12.69 18.42 10.57
C ALA A 12 -12.73 17.11 11.41
N GLY A 13 -11.64 16.71 12.07
CA GLY A 13 -11.55 15.53 12.89
C GLY A 13 -11.19 14.22 12.14
N PHE A 14 -10.86 14.33 10.85
CA PHE A 14 -10.49 13.18 10.03
C PHE A 14 -8.97 13.04 9.96
N THR A 15 -8.45 12.11 10.71
CA THR A 15 -7.02 11.89 10.93
C THR A 15 -6.59 10.45 10.67
N GLY A 16 -7.46 9.62 10.08
CA GLY A 16 -7.26 8.19 9.94
C GLY A 16 -7.48 7.40 11.24
N LYS A 17 -8.07 8.02 12.27
CA LYS A 17 -8.32 7.39 13.58
C LYS A 17 -9.15 6.12 13.42
N GLY A 18 -8.69 5.03 14.08
CA GLY A 18 -9.33 3.72 14.01
C GLY A 18 -8.94 2.88 12.79
N ILE A 19 -8.07 3.42 11.92
CA ILE A 19 -7.55 2.68 10.76
C ILE A 19 -6.12 2.22 11.05
N LYS A 20 -5.83 0.95 10.79
CA LYS A 20 -4.49 0.40 10.79
C LYS A 20 -3.85 0.52 9.42
N ILE A 21 -2.65 1.10 9.35
CA ILE A 21 -1.84 1.19 8.13
C ILE A 21 -0.59 0.36 8.34
N GLY A 22 -0.38 -0.65 7.50
CA GLY A 22 0.87 -1.39 7.41
C GLY A 22 1.85 -0.64 6.50
N VAL A 23 3.09 -0.52 6.93
CA VAL A 23 4.19 0.04 6.11
C VAL A 23 5.26 -1.03 5.96
N ILE A 24 5.50 -1.52 4.75
CA ILE A 24 6.60 -2.45 4.46
C ILE A 24 7.80 -1.61 4.00
N ASP A 25 8.83 -1.55 4.86
CA ASP A 25 10.05 -0.78 4.61
C ASP A 25 11.19 -1.28 5.53
N GLY A 26 12.29 -0.52 5.64
CA GLY A 26 13.27 -0.67 6.71
C GLY A 26 12.70 -0.32 8.10
N PRO A 27 13.51 -0.38 9.17
CA PRO A 27 13.06 -0.01 10.51
C PRO A 27 12.98 1.51 10.67
N ALA A 28 11.78 2.02 10.95
CA ALA A 28 11.60 3.42 11.28
C ALA A 28 12.16 3.74 12.67
N ASP A 29 12.80 4.88 12.81
CA ASP A 29 13.24 5.42 14.10
C ASP A 29 12.11 6.23 14.75
N THR A 30 11.42 5.62 15.70
CA THR A 30 10.30 6.24 16.40
C THR A 30 10.76 7.26 17.46
N SER A 31 12.07 7.38 17.72
CA SER A 31 12.60 8.34 18.65
C SER A 31 12.72 9.76 18.09
N VAL A 32 12.57 9.92 16.77
CA VAL A 32 12.64 11.24 16.13
C VAL A 32 11.53 12.17 16.62
N PRO A 33 11.82 13.49 16.75
CA PRO A 33 10.84 14.45 17.30
C PRO A 33 9.49 14.46 16.60
N GLU A 34 9.48 14.31 15.29
CA GLU A 34 8.27 14.33 14.46
C GLU A 34 7.30 13.17 14.73
N LEU A 35 7.81 12.05 15.25
CA LEU A 35 7.00 10.86 15.58
C LEU A 35 6.65 10.76 17.07
N GLN A 36 7.08 11.70 17.90
CA GLN A 36 6.75 11.66 19.33
C GLN A 36 5.23 11.74 19.55
N GLY A 37 4.69 10.72 20.24
CA GLY A 37 3.27 10.58 20.53
C GLY A 37 2.41 10.12 19.33
N ALA A 38 3.01 9.72 18.23
CA ALA A 38 2.34 8.98 17.17
C ALA A 38 2.16 7.50 17.56
N SER A 39 1.09 6.87 17.08
CA SER A 39 0.84 5.44 17.29
C SER A 39 1.62 4.62 16.25
N VAL A 40 2.86 4.31 16.55
CA VAL A 40 3.75 3.58 15.63
C VAL A 40 4.36 2.38 16.35
N THR A 41 4.19 1.20 15.77
CA THR A 41 4.85 -0.04 16.18
C THR A 41 5.79 -0.51 15.08
N VAL A 42 7.05 -0.76 15.40
CA VAL A 42 8.01 -1.37 14.49
C VAL A 42 8.03 -2.87 14.76
N LYS A 43 7.58 -3.66 13.78
CA LYS A 43 7.60 -5.12 13.81
C LYS A 43 8.74 -5.61 12.93
N GLN A 44 9.85 -5.98 13.56
CA GLN A 44 11.02 -6.49 12.86
C GLN A 44 10.76 -7.92 12.40
N MET A 45 10.83 -8.15 11.09
CA MET A 45 10.50 -9.46 10.50
C MET A 45 11.65 -10.48 10.65
N CYS A 46 12.88 -10.00 10.80
CA CYS A 46 14.07 -10.78 11.10
C CYS A 46 15.13 -9.91 11.76
N SER A 47 16.19 -10.50 12.31
CA SER A 47 17.28 -9.75 12.93
C SER A 47 18.29 -9.25 11.89
N PHE A 48 18.46 -7.94 11.76
CA PHE A 48 19.43 -7.32 10.87
C PHE A 48 19.88 -5.94 11.38
N THR A 49 20.98 -5.45 10.83
CA THR A 49 21.47 -4.09 11.09
C THR A 49 21.21 -3.24 9.87
N ALA A 50 20.26 -2.33 10.00
CA ALA A 50 19.89 -1.42 8.93
C ALA A 50 20.90 -0.27 8.82
N SER A 51 21.20 0.13 7.59
CA SER A 51 21.96 1.32 7.28
C SER A 51 21.22 2.60 7.72
N ASP A 52 21.93 3.68 7.92
CA ASP A 52 21.30 4.99 8.22
C ASP A 52 20.38 5.45 7.09
N GLU A 53 20.68 5.09 5.84
CA GLU A 53 19.83 5.42 4.70
C GLU A 53 18.52 4.62 4.73
N THR A 54 18.58 3.29 4.95
CA THR A 54 17.40 2.44 5.10
C THR A 54 16.51 2.94 6.24
N ARG A 55 17.10 3.25 7.39
CA ARG A 55 16.37 3.80 8.55
C ARG A 55 15.77 5.18 8.25
N SER A 56 16.53 6.06 7.59
CA SER A 56 16.07 7.41 7.21
C SER A 56 14.91 7.35 6.24
N HIS A 57 14.94 6.45 5.26
CA HIS A 57 13.86 6.23 4.32
C HIS A 57 12.60 5.75 5.03
N ALA A 58 12.69 4.67 5.80
CA ALA A 58 11.55 4.11 6.54
C ALA A 58 10.93 5.13 7.51
N THR A 59 11.80 5.89 8.23
CA THR A 59 11.34 6.95 9.14
C THR A 59 10.58 8.04 8.40
N ALA A 60 11.02 8.42 7.19
CA ALA A 60 10.32 9.40 6.36
C ALA A 60 8.95 8.87 5.90
N MET A 61 8.85 7.59 5.46
CA MET A 61 7.58 6.99 5.04
C MET A 61 6.56 7.00 6.19
N VAL A 62 6.99 6.59 7.38
CA VAL A 62 6.14 6.60 8.58
C VAL A 62 5.79 8.03 9.00
N SER A 63 6.74 8.99 8.90
CA SER A 63 6.49 10.40 9.26
C SER A 63 5.49 11.08 8.33
N ILE A 64 5.50 10.77 7.03
CA ILE A 64 4.50 11.29 6.09
C ILE A 64 3.08 10.84 6.48
N LEU A 65 2.94 9.65 7.05
CA LEU A 65 1.66 9.15 7.57
C LEU A 65 1.31 9.74 8.93
N ALA A 66 2.20 9.64 9.91
CA ALA A 66 1.87 9.75 11.32
C ALA A 66 2.45 10.98 12.04
N ALA A 67 3.37 11.75 11.43
CA ALA A 67 3.96 12.90 12.10
C ALA A 67 2.90 13.91 12.58
N ARG A 68 2.98 14.32 13.84
CA ARG A 68 1.95 15.16 14.48
C ARG A 68 1.80 16.53 13.81
N GLY A 69 2.88 17.08 13.26
CA GLY A 69 2.89 18.40 12.66
C GLY A 69 2.49 18.45 11.18
N TYR A 70 2.59 17.33 10.46
CA TYR A 70 2.37 17.33 9.01
C TYR A 70 1.89 15.98 8.43
N GLY A 71 1.80 14.92 9.23
CA GLY A 71 1.37 13.61 8.77
C GLY A 71 -0.06 13.63 8.21
N VAL A 72 -0.29 12.85 7.16
CA VAL A 72 -1.59 12.81 6.48
C VAL A 72 -2.64 12.07 7.32
N ALA A 73 -2.24 11.03 8.04
CA ALA A 73 -3.11 10.17 8.84
C ALA A 73 -2.63 10.09 10.30
N ARG A 74 -2.51 11.25 10.96
CA ARG A 74 -1.91 11.41 12.31
C ARG A 74 -2.55 10.60 13.42
N GLY A 75 -3.80 10.19 13.24
CA GLY A 75 -4.56 9.40 14.20
C GLY A 75 -4.63 7.91 13.86
N ALA A 76 -4.05 7.49 12.75
CA ALA A 76 -3.97 6.08 12.39
C ALA A 76 -3.00 5.31 13.29
N GLU A 77 -3.22 4.01 13.41
CA GLU A 77 -2.25 3.07 13.99
C GLU A 77 -1.33 2.59 12.87
N ILE A 78 -0.03 2.86 13.00
CA ILE A 78 0.97 2.45 12.02
C ILE A 78 1.70 1.21 12.52
N ILE A 79 1.75 0.18 11.69
CA ILE A 79 2.61 -0.99 11.91
C ILE A 79 3.66 -1.01 10.81
N ASN A 80 4.91 -0.72 11.16
CA ASN A 80 6.03 -0.77 10.25
C ASN A 80 6.64 -2.19 10.26
N TYR A 81 6.40 -2.94 9.20
CA TYR A 81 7.00 -4.26 8.97
C TYR A 81 8.40 -4.06 8.43
N SER A 82 9.38 -4.23 9.29
CA SER A 82 10.77 -3.93 9.00
C SER A 82 11.46 -5.14 8.35
N THR A 83 11.92 -4.95 7.12
CA THR A 83 12.70 -5.92 6.34
C THR A 83 13.97 -5.28 5.81
N PRO A 84 15.08 -6.06 5.62
CA PRO A 84 16.33 -5.51 5.10
C PRO A 84 16.24 -5.12 3.62
N THR A 85 17.15 -4.26 3.21
CA THR A 85 17.49 -3.99 1.80
C THR A 85 18.80 -4.65 1.43
N ALA A 86 19.19 -4.56 0.15
CA ALA A 86 20.50 -5.06 -0.29
C ALA A 86 21.68 -4.32 0.37
N ASP A 87 21.46 -3.09 0.83
CA ASP A 87 22.48 -2.24 1.47
C ASP A 87 22.63 -2.51 2.98
N ASP A 88 21.81 -3.40 3.53
CA ASP A 88 21.80 -3.70 4.96
C ASP A 88 22.65 -4.94 5.27
N ASN A 89 23.12 -5.04 6.51
CA ASN A 89 23.84 -6.23 6.97
C ASN A 89 22.90 -7.22 7.63
N PHE A 90 22.68 -8.38 6.98
CA PHE A 90 21.77 -9.41 7.43
C PHE A 90 22.26 -10.83 7.14
N GLY A 91 21.90 -11.74 8.04
CA GLY A 91 22.24 -13.17 7.96
C GLY A 91 21.27 -14.02 7.17
N ALA A 92 21.51 -15.35 7.23
CA ALA A 92 20.70 -16.34 6.52
C ALA A 92 19.22 -16.34 6.95
N GLU A 93 18.93 -15.98 8.20
CA GLU A 93 17.57 -15.88 8.74
C GLU A 93 16.73 -14.90 7.89
N CYS A 94 17.25 -13.71 7.64
CA CYS A 94 16.53 -12.71 6.82
C CYS A 94 16.39 -13.13 5.36
N LYS A 95 17.31 -13.94 4.84
CA LYS A 95 17.20 -14.45 3.46
C LYS A 95 16.05 -15.44 3.28
N SER A 96 15.55 -16.03 4.37
CA SER A 96 14.38 -16.92 4.35
C SER A 96 13.05 -16.18 4.43
N ILE A 97 13.05 -14.90 4.84
CA ILE A 97 11.84 -14.08 4.88
C ILE A 97 11.48 -13.66 3.46
N ARG A 98 10.27 -13.97 3.06
CA ARG A 98 9.73 -13.64 1.73
C ARG A 98 8.72 -12.52 1.82
N ASN A 99 8.54 -11.78 0.74
CA ASN A 99 7.58 -10.66 0.70
C ASN A 99 6.15 -11.12 0.99
N GLU A 100 5.76 -12.29 0.51
CA GLU A 100 4.44 -12.87 0.79
C GLU A 100 4.21 -13.15 2.28
N ASP A 101 5.25 -13.55 3.03
CA ASP A 101 5.14 -13.76 4.48
C ASP A 101 4.87 -12.43 5.21
N VAL A 102 5.51 -11.36 4.76
CA VAL A 102 5.32 -10.02 5.32
C VAL A 102 3.91 -9.50 5.01
N ILE A 103 3.45 -9.65 3.76
CA ILE A 103 2.10 -9.25 3.33
C ILE A 103 1.05 -10.00 4.15
N ASN A 104 1.20 -11.32 4.30
CA ASN A 104 0.28 -12.15 5.07
C ASN A 104 0.25 -11.77 6.55
N THR A 105 1.42 -11.47 7.11
CA THR A 105 1.51 -10.99 8.50
C THR A 105 0.75 -9.67 8.66
N ALA A 106 0.89 -8.75 7.72
CA ALA A 106 0.16 -7.48 7.76
C ALA A 106 -1.35 -7.68 7.67
N VAL A 107 -1.81 -8.58 6.80
CA VAL A 107 -3.23 -8.94 6.70
C VAL A 107 -3.74 -9.56 8.01
N ALA A 108 -2.97 -10.48 8.62
CA ALA A 108 -3.32 -11.12 9.88
C ALA A 108 -3.39 -10.13 11.06
N ASP A 109 -2.53 -9.09 11.06
CA ASP A 109 -2.56 -8.00 12.06
C ASP A 109 -3.76 -7.04 11.86
N GLY A 110 -4.56 -7.24 10.82
CA GLY A 110 -5.79 -6.49 10.55
C GLY A 110 -5.56 -5.11 9.95
N VAL A 111 -4.49 -4.92 9.16
CA VAL A 111 -4.30 -3.67 8.43
C VAL A 111 -5.41 -3.48 7.40
N ARG A 112 -5.84 -2.23 7.23
CA ARG A 112 -6.84 -1.83 6.24
C ARG A 112 -6.19 -1.19 5.00
N VAL A 113 -5.02 -0.62 5.18
CA VAL A 113 -4.21 -0.01 4.12
C VAL A 113 -2.80 -0.57 4.23
N LEU A 114 -2.25 -1.06 3.13
CA LEU A 114 -0.87 -1.54 3.05
C LEU A 114 -0.08 -0.61 2.15
N SER A 115 0.87 0.12 2.72
CA SER A 115 1.73 1.11 2.05
C SER A 115 3.10 0.48 1.78
N ILE A 116 3.46 0.30 0.50
CA ILE A 116 4.72 -0.34 0.11
C ILE A 116 5.51 0.64 -0.75
N SER A 117 6.48 1.30 -0.13
CA SER A 117 7.34 2.30 -0.76
C SER A 117 8.64 1.71 -1.32
N ARG A 118 8.67 0.43 -1.54
CA ARG A 118 9.82 -0.31 -2.06
C ARG A 118 9.47 -0.93 -3.41
N GLY A 119 10.39 -0.85 -4.34
CA GLY A 119 10.32 -1.51 -5.63
C GLY A 119 11.52 -2.45 -5.81
N GLY A 120 11.54 -3.17 -6.92
CA GLY A 120 12.64 -4.03 -7.33
C GLY A 120 12.55 -5.46 -6.80
N GLY A 121 13.22 -6.37 -7.49
CA GLY A 121 13.22 -7.79 -7.25
C GLY A 121 12.23 -8.55 -8.14
N ASP A 122 12.52 -9.83 -8.35
CA ASP A 122 11.65 -10.70 -9.14
C ASP A 122 10.31 -10.89 -8.42
N ARG A 123 9.22 -10.61 -9.11
CA ARG A 123 7.87 -10.83 -8.59
C ARG A 123 7.54 -12.31 -8.67
N THR A 124 7.46 -12.96 -7.51
CA THR A 124 7.06 -14.36 -7.43
C THR A 124 5.55 -14.50 -7.57
N ASP A 125 5.10 -15.65 -8.04
CA ASP A 125 3.68 -15.97 -8.05
C ASP A 125 3.10 -15.96 -6.62
N ALA A 126 3.87 -16.41 -5.62
CA ALA A 126 3.46 -16.39 -4.22
C ALA A 126 3.20 -14.95 -3.72
N GLU A 127 4.04 -13.98 -4.09
CA GLU A 127 3.81 -12.57 -3.77
C GLU A 127 2.55 -12.04 -4.45
N ARG A 128 2.31 -12.39 -5.72
CA ARG A 128 1.08 -12.02 -6.45
C ARG A 128 -0.16 -12.59 -5.77
N VAL A 129 -0.11 -13.85 -5.33
CA VAL A 129 -1.19 -14.52 -4.59
C VAL A 129 -1.45 -13.83 -3.25
N ALA A 130 -0.39 -13.48 -2.51
CA ALA A 130 -0.52 -12.79 -1.23
C ALA A 130 -1.18 -11.40 -1.41
N LEU A 131 -0.78 -10.65 -2.44
CA LEU A 131 -1.38 -9.36 -2.77
C LEU A 131 -2.85 -9.51 -3.19
N ALA A 132 -3.17 -10.50 -4.05
CA ALA A 132 -4.55 -10.81 -4.42
C ALA A 132 -5.40 -11.18 -3.19
N GLY A 133 -4.84 -11.98 -2.27
CA GLY A 133 -5.46 -12.33 -1.00
C GLY A 133 -5.72 -11.13 -0.10
N ALA A 134 -4.79 -10.18 -0.03
CA ALA A 134 -4.96 -8.94 0.72
C ALA A 134 -6.09 -8.08 0.13
N VAL A 135 -6.09 -7.88 -1.19
CA VAL A 135 -7.15 -7.14 -1.90
C VAL A 135 -8.51 -7.80 -1.72
N ALA A 136 -8.59 -9.13 -1.81
CA ALA A 136 -9.83 -9.90 -1.61
C ALA A 136 -10.39 -9.75 -0.19
N ARG A 137 -9.55 -9.45 0.79
CA ARG A 137 -9.94 -9.17 2.18
C ARG A 137 -10.27 -7.70 2.44
N GLY A 138 -10.34 -6.88 1.40
CA GLY A 138 -10.68 -5.47 1.50
C GLY A 138 -9.52 -4.58 1.95
N VAL A 139 -8.28 -5.08 1.96
CA VAL A 139 -7.08 -4.26 2.18
C VAL A 139 -6.81 -3.44 0.92
N VAL A 140 -6.65 -2.14 1.06
CA VAL A 140 -6.19 -1.29 -0.03
C VAL A 140 -4.65 -1.33 -0.07
N VAL A 141 -4.12 -1.93 -1.12
CA VAL A 141 -2.67 -2.05 -1.32
C VAL A 141 -2.17 -0.90 -2.18
N VAL A 142 -1.38 -0.02 -1.59
CA VAL A 142 -0.83 1.19 -2.22
C VAL A 142 0.67 1.02 -2.40
N VAL A 143 1.16 1.15 -3.62
CA VAL A 143 2.52 0.80 -3.99
C VAL A 143 3.19 1.89 -4.83
N ALA A 144 4.49 2.08 -4.66
CA ALA A 144 5.28 2.96 -5.50
C ALA A 144 5.40 2.37 -6.92
N THR A 145 5.31 3.22 -7.95
CA THR A 145 5.49 2.77 -9.34
C THR A 145 6.95 2.50 -9.68
N GLY A 146 7.91 3.14 -8.97
CA GLY A 146 9.34 3.09 -9.24
C GLY A 146 9.89 4.38 -9.87
N ASN A 147 11.22 4.49 -9.98
CA ASN A 147 11.93 5.73 -10.30
C ASN A 147 12.89 5.59 -11.50
N GLU A 148 12.60 4.68 -12.42
CA GLU A 148 13.47 4.29 -13.53
C GLU A 148 13.08 4.97 -14.86
N SER A 149 12.09 5.88 -14.87
CA SER A 149 11.52 6.50 -16.08
C SER A 149 10.97 5.45 -17.06
N ALA A 150 10.54 4.30 -16.55
CA ALA A 150 10.13 3.15 -17.35
C ALA A 150 8.60 3.04 -17.47
N GLN A 151 8.16 2.45 -18.60
CA GLN A 151 6.77 2.11 -18.80
C GLN A 151 6.49 0.71 -18.25
N ASP A 152 5.61 0.62 -17.25
CA ASP A 152 5.09 -0.65 -16.69
C ASP A 152 6.20 -1.69 -16.45
N PRO A 153 7.25 -1.38 -15.67
CA PRO A 153 8.31 -2.36 -15.43
C PRO A 153 7.73 -3.61 -14.74
N ALA A 154 8.13 -4.78 -15.27
CA ALA A 154 7.57 -6.06 -14.84
C ALA A 154 7.84 -6.39 -13.36
N ASP A 155 8.92 -5.83 -12.81
CA ASP A 155 9.32 -5.98 -11.41
C ASP A 155 8.64 -4.97 -10.46
N SER A 156 7.79 -4.09 -10.98
CA SER A 156 7.01 -3.15 -10.16
C SER A 156 5.79 -3.81 -9.53
N LEU A 157 5.56 -3.58 -8.24
CA LEU A 157 4.29 -3.95 -7.58
C LEU A 157 3.07 -3.25 -8.19
N ALA A 158 3.28 -2.10 -8.82
CA ALA A 158 2.23 -1.40 -9.55
C ALA A 158 1.74 -2.18 -10.78
N SER A 159 2.54 -3.15 -11.26
CA SER A 159 2.15 -4.07 -12.34
C SER A 159 1.33 -5.27 -11.85
N VAL A 160 0.99 -5.32 -10.55
CA VAL A 160 0.12 -6.34 -9.99
C VAL A 160 -1.34 -5.86 -10.00
N ASN A 161 -2.25 -6.71 -10.49
CA ASN A 161 -3.68 -6.42 -10.52
C ASN A 161 -4.24 -6.15 -9.12
N GLY A 162 -5.12 -5.16 -9.02
CA GLY A 162 -5.77 -4.75 -7.77
C GLY A 162 -4.97 -3.77 -6.92
N THR A 163 -3.69 -3.55 -7.19
CA THR A 163 -2.87 -2.57 -6.44
C THR A 163 -3.07 -1.15 -6.94
N VAL A 164 -2.95 -0.17 -6.04
CA VAL A 164 -2.96 1.26 -6.34
C VAL A 164 -1.52 1.71 -6.59
N GLY A 165 -1.14 1.89 -7.85
CA GLY A 165 0.19 2.37 -8.22
C GLY A 165 0.29 3.90 -8.10
N VAL A 166 1.28 4.37 -7.34
CA VAL A 166 1.48 5.81 -7.07
C VAL A 166 2.77 6.30 -7.72
N GLY A 167 2.61 7.25 -8.64
CA GLY A 167 3.70 8.00 -9.25
C GLY A 167 4.00 9.31 -8.52
N ALA A 168 5.14 9.92 -8.85
CA ALA A 168 5.58 11.17 -8.26
C ALA A 168 5.23 12.39 -9.11
N SER A 169 4.70 13.44 -8.47
CA SER A 169 4.54 14.77 -9.06
C SER A 169 5.38 15.81 -8.33
N ASP A 170 5.59 16.95 -9.00
CA ASP A 170 6.04 18.18 -8.36
C ASP A 170 4.89 18.90 -7.63
N SER A 171 5.18 20.07 -7.06
CA SER A 171 4.18 20.90 -6.36
C SER A 171 3.10 21.48 -7.28
N ASN A 172 3.31 21.49 -8.60
CA ASN A 172 2.35 21.96 -9.59
C ASN A 172 1.51 20.84 -10.20
N GLY A 173 1.74 19.58 -9.78
CA GLY A 173 1.06 18.39 -10.29
C GLY A 173 1.65 17.82 -11.58
N ASN A 174 2.81 18.30 -12.04
CA ASN A 174 3.49 17.72 -13.19
C ASN A 174 4.16 16.40 -12.76
N MET A 175 3.96 15.36 -13.57
CA MET A 175 4.66 14.09 -13.34
C MET A 175 6.17 14.29 -13.43
N GLN A 176 6.89 13.74 -12.47
CA GLN A 176 8.35 13.80 -12.45
C GLN A 176 8.96 12.86 -13.50
N SER A 177 10.06 13.31 -14.11
CA SER A 177 10.71 12.58 -15.21
C SER A 177 11.23 11.20 -14.79
N PHE A 178 11.60 11.02 -13.52
CA PHE A 178 12.06 9.73 -13.00
C PHE A 178 10.89 8.76 -12.73
N SER A 179 9.66 9.27 -12.56
CA SER A 179 8.53 8.42 -12.19
C SER A 179 8.20 7.42 -13.28
N ASN A 180 8.03 6.15 -12.91
CA ASN A 180 7.49 5.15 -13.82
C ASN A 180 6.03 5.47 -14.17
N TYR A 181 5.62 5.05 -15.36
CA TYR A 181 4.33 5.37 -15.96
C TYR A 181 3.70 4.16 -16.66
N GLY A 182 2.50 4.34 -17.22
CA GLY A 182 1.79 3.30 -17.95
C GLY A 182 0.52 2.85 -17.24
N LYS A 183 0.10 1.61 -17.46
CA LYS A 183 -1.13 1.04 -16.88
C LYS A 183 -1.04 0.80 -15.37
N GLY A 184 0.19 0.60 -14.86
CA GLY A 184 0.45 0.45 -13.43
C GLY A 184 0.21 1.73 -12.65
N LEU A 185 0.35 2.90 -13.28
CA LEU A 185 0.11 4.19 -12.64
C LEU A 185 -1.39 4.43 -12.45
N THR A 186 -1.82 4.49 -11.18
CA THR A 186 -3.21 4.82 -10.82
C THR A 186 -3.39 6.31 -10.57
N VAL A 187 -2.52 6.92 -9.75
CA VAL A 187 -2.54 8.34 -9.45
C VAL A 187 -1.13 8.87 -9.20
N LEU A 188 -0.94 10.17 -9.46
CA LEU A 188 0.22 10.92 -9.01
C LEU A 188 -0.07 11.55 -7.64
N ALA A 189 0.97 11.65 -6.81
CA ALA A 189 0.98 12.47 -5.60
C ALA A 189 2.36 13.15 -5.47
N PRO A 190 2.50 14.20 -4.63
CA PRO A 190 3.79 14.87 -4.45
C PRO A 190 4.90 13.91 -4.04
N GLY A 191 5.97 13.90 -4.81
CA GLY A 191 7.14 13.05 -4.59
C GLY A 191 8.45 13.73 -4.98
N ASP A 192 8.42 15.06 -5.17
CA ASP A 192 9.60 15.89 -5.44
C ASP A 192 9.83 16.88 -4.30
N ARG A 193 11.10 17.10 -3.95
CA ARG A 193 11.53 17.98 -2.84
C ARG A 193 10.78 17.73 -1.53
N ILE A 194 10.68 16.47 -1.17
CA ILE A 194 10.11 16.07 0.11
C ILE A 194 11.19 16.17 1.18
N THR A 195 10.97 17.04 2.14
CA THR A 195 11.90 17.24 3.25
C THR A 195 11.87 16.06 4.21
N ARG A 196 13.03 15.47 4.48
CA ARG A 196 13.20 14.37 5.44
C ARG A 196 14.40 14.58 6.36
N ARG A 197 14.40 13.88 7.49
CA ARG A 197 15.57 13.78 8.37
C ARG A 197 16.50 12.68 7.86
N LYS A 198 17.78 13.00 7.74
CA LYS A 198 18.86 12.03 7.53
C LYS A 198 19.36 11.57 8.89
N LEU A 199 19.08 10.30 9.23
CA LEU A 199 19.58 9.70 10.47
C LEU A 199 21.12 9.59 10.41
N GLY A 200 21.75 9.49 11.58
CA GLY A 200 23.21 9.54 11.67
C GLY A 200 23.78 10.96 11.73
N THR A 201 23.28 11.90 10.93
CA THR A 201 23.70 13.31 10.96
C THR A 201 22.66 14.24 11.59
N GLY A 202 21.39 13.84 11.62
CA GLY A 202 20.27 14.66 12.05
C GLY A 202 19.89 15.80 11.09
N GLN A 203 20.58 15.92 9.97
CA GLN A 203 20.32 16.95 8.97
C GLN A 203 18.94 16.78 8.33
N ILE A 204 18.32 17.90 8.01
CA ILE A 204 17.11 17.96 7.20
C ILE A 204 17.53 18.16 5.76
N VAL A 205 17.10 17.26 4.89
CA VAL A 205 17.44 17.25 3.46
C VAL A 205 16.22 17.07 2.60
N ASP A 206 16.28 17.57 1.38
CA ASP A 206 15.27 17.29 0.38
C ASP A 206 15.55 15.95 -0.30
N SER A 207 14.50 15.21 -0.57
CA SER A 207 14.52 13.92 -1.24
C SER A 207 13.40 13.84 -2.27
N TYR A 208 13.48 12.87 -3.15
CA TYR A 208 12.50 12.65 -4.21
C TYR A 208 12.29 11.14 -4.44
N GLY A 209 11.16 10.81 -5.00
CA GLY A 209 10.82 9.43 -5.36
C GLY A 209 9.33 9.13 -5.24
N THR A 210 8.89 8.14 -5.98
CA THR A 210 7.53 7.60 -5.88
C THR A 210 7.28 6.99 -4.49
N SER A 211 8.34 6.58 -3.78
CA SER A 211 8.28 6.14 -2.39
C SER A 211 7.70 7.20 -1.45
N TYR A 212 7.96 8.48 -1.67
CA TYR A 212 7.41 9.57 -0.84
C TYR A 212 5.96 9.90 -1.18
N ALA A 213 5.57 9.71 -2.44
CA ALA A 213 4.19 9.90 -2.89
C ALA A 213 3.24 8.82 -2.34
N THR A 214 3.73 7.59 -2.21
CA THR A 214 2.96 6.41 -1.78
C THR A 214 2.30 6.58 -0.40
N PRO A 215 3.00 6.95 0.68
CA PRO A 215 2.38 7.15 1.98
C PRO A 215 1.40 8.34 2.01
N ILE A 216 1.55 9.33 1.13
CA ILE A 216 0.56 10.41 0.99
C ILE A 216 -0.79 9.84 0.55
N VAL A 217 -0.80 9.01 -0.50
CA VAL A 217 -2.02 8.35 -0.99
C VAL A 217 -2.57 7.39 0.06
N SER A 218 -1.71 6.59 0.69
CA SER A 218 -2.10 5.65 1.77
C SER A 218 -2.78 6.38 2.94
N GLY A 219 -2.26 7.55 3.31
CA GLY A 219 -2.82 8.38 4.36
C GLY A 219 -4.22 8.91 4.01
N PHE A 220 -4.41 9.43 2.79
CA PHE A 220 -5.73 9.90 2.36
C PHE A 220 -6.74 8.77 2.20
N VAL A 221 -6.32 7.58 1.77
CA VAL A 221 -7.16 6.37 1.78
C VAL A 221 -7.63 6.06 3.19
N ALA A 222 -6.74 6.10 4.19
CA ALA A 222 -7.11 5.86 5.58
C ALA A 222 -8.05 6.95 6.15
N VAL A 223 -7.83 8.21 5.79
CA VAL A 223 -8.72 9.32 6.14
C VAL A 223 -10.12 9.12 5.53
N ALA A 224 -10.19 8.71 4.25
CA ALA A 224 -11.46 8.39 3.60
C ALA A 224 -12.18 7.22 4.26
N MET A 225 -11.45 6.16 4.67
CA MET A 225 -12.04 5.03 5.42
C MET A 225 -12.58 5.44 6.79
N GLN A 226 -11.94 6.38 7.48
CA GLN A 226 -12.47 6.93 8.74
C GLN A 226 -13.74 7.75 8.49
N ARG A 227 -13.75 8.58 7.45
CA ARG A 227 -14.90 9.44 7.10
C ARG A 227 -16.12 8.61 6.67
N TRP A 228 -15.88 7.53 5.95
CA TRP A 228 -16.89 6.67 5.35
C TRP A 228 -16.79 5.24 5.89
N PRO A 229 -17.11 5.00 7.19
CA PRO A 229 -16.85 3.71 7.84
C PRO A 229 -17.67 2.54 7.26
N GLY A 230 -18.74 2.83 6.51
CA GLY A 230 -19.52 1.83 5.79
C GLY A 230 -18.95 1.44 4.43
N ALA A 231 -17.92 2.14 3.95
CA ALA A 231 -17.32 1.85 2.65
C ALA A 231 -16.32 0.68 2.73
N THR A 232 -16.35 -0.18 1.72
CA THR A 232 -15.34 -1.23 1.54
C THR A 232 -14.05 -0.65 0.96
N GLY A 233 -12.94 -1.40 1.06
CA GLY A 233 -11.66 -1.01 0.42
C GLY A 233 -11.82 -0.79 -1.09
N ASN A 234 -12.58 -1.64 -1.77
CA ASN A 234 -12.85 -1.51 -3.20
C ASN A 234 -13.57 -0.20 -3.54
N GLN A 235 -14.60 0.15 -2.75
CA GLN A 235 -15.35 1.39 -2.92
C GLN A 235 -14.49 2.63 -2.68
N VAL A 236 -13.57 2.58 -1.72
CA VAL A 236 -12.60 3.66 -1.51
C VAL A 236 -11.64 3.77 -2.71
N VAL A 237 -11.18 2.65 -3.27
CA VAL A 237 -10.37 2.67 -4.51
C VAL A 237 -11.18 3.19 -5.70
N GLN A 238 -12.47 2.83 -5.83
CA GLN A 238 -13.36 3.43 -6.85
C GLN A 238 -13.42 4.95 -6.69
N SER A 239 -13.63 5.43 -5.46
CA SER A 239 -13.66 6.86 -5.17
C SER A 239 -12.33 7.53 -5.54
N LEU A 240 -11.19 6.95 -5.13
CA LEU A 240 -9.85 7.45 -5.48
C LEU A 240 -9.68 7.64 -6.99
N VAL A 241 -10.03 6.63 -7.77
CA VAL A 241 -9.90 6.64 -9.24
C VAL A 241 -10.88 7.63 -9.89
N LYS A 242 -12.14 7.62 -9.44
CA LYS A 242 -13.21 8.45 -10.05
C LYS A 242 -13.09 9.94 -9.73
N THR A 243 -12.51 10.26 -8.57
CA THR A 243 -12.37 11.66 -8.13
C THR A 243 -11.00 12.25 -8.42
N ALA A 244 -10.05 11.44 -8.94
CA ALA A 244 -8.75 11.95 -9.36
C ALA A 244 -8.90 13.12 -10.33
N SER A 245 -8.17 14.19 -10.08
CA SER A 245 -8.13 15.33 -10.98
C SER A 245 -7.16 15.06 -12.13
N LYS A 246 -7.32 15.77 -13.23
CA LYS A 246 -6.38 15.68 -14.34
C LYS A 246 -5.21 16.64 -14.08
N GLY A 247 -4.01 16.11 -13.90
CA GLY A 247 -2.80 16.90 -13.78
C GLY A 247 -2.43 17.62 -15.08
N PRO A 248 -1.50 18.59 -15.03
CA PRO A 248 -1.07 19.36 -16.21
C PRO A 248 -0.51 18.51 -17.33
N THR A 249 0.12 17.39 -17.00
CA THR A 249 0.68 16.39 -17.94
C THR A 249 -0.36 15.38 -18.43
N GLY A 250 -1.63 15.53 -18.02
CA GLY A 250 -2.73 14.65 -18.41
C GLY A 250 -2.88 13.40 -17.56
N GLN A 251 -1.96 13.14 -16.64
CA GLN A 251 -2.02 11.99 -15.74
C GLN A 251 -3.00 12.23 -14.57
N PRO A 252 -3.62 11.16 -14.02
CA PRO A 252 -4.46 11.28 -12.84
C PRO A 252 -3.65 11.80 -11.65
N LEU A 253 -4.14 12.84 -10.99
CA LEU A 253 -3.55 13.42 -9.78
C LEU A 253 -4.50 13.21 -8.62
N ILE A 254 -3.97 12.80 -7.45
CA ILE A 254 -4.80 12.62 -6.26
C ILE A 254 -5.62 13.88 -5.96
N SER A 255 -6.90 13.67 -5.65
CA SER A 255 -7.81 14.74 -5.24
C SER A 255 -8.33 14.46 -3.83
N PRO A 256 -7.65 14.96 -2.78
CA PRO A 256 -8.13 14.79 -1.41
C PRO A 256 -9.53 15.34 -1.21
N ASN A 257 -9.82 16.52 -1.75
CA ASN A 257 -11.15 17.13 -1.71
C ASN A 257 -12.22 16.27 -2.44
N GLY A 258 -11.82 15.54 -3.49
CA GLY A 258 -12.71 14.58 -4.16
C GLY A 258 -13.05 13.40 -3.24
N LEU A 259 -12.05 12.82 -2.58
CA LEU A 259 -12.23 11.75 -1.60
C LEU A 259 -13.05 12.19 -0.39
N ASP A 260 -12.86 13.43 0.06
CA ASP A 260 -13.58 14.00 1.18
C ASP A 260 -15.08 14.18 0.90
N LYS A 261 -15.43 14.65 -0.30
CA LYS A 261 -16.81 15.03 -0.66
C LYS A 261 -17.62 13.94 -1.34
N THR A 262 -16.99 12.84 -1.71
CA THR A 262 -17.65 11.79 -2.48
C THR A 262 -17.82 10.55 -1.63
N ASP A 263 -19.06 10.23 -1.24
CA ASP A 263 -19.38 9.02 -0.50
C ASP A 263 -19.02 7.77 -1.34
N PRO A 264 -18.05 6.96 -0.91
CA PRO A 264 -17.64 5.79 -1.68
C PRO A 264 -18.70 4.70 -1.78
N THR A 265 -19.67 4.67 -0.85
CA THR A 265 -20.70 3.63 -0.82
C THR A 265 -21.65 3.68 -2.03
N GLN A 266 -21.66 4.82 -2.77
CA GLN A 266 -22.39 4.94 -4.03
C GLN A 266 -21.75 4.16 -5.19
N PHE A 267 -20.50 3.74 -5.07
CA PHE A 267 -19.80 2.99 -6.10
C PHE A 267 -19.99 1.48 -5.92
N PRO A 268 -19.85 0.69 -7.00
CA PRO A 268 -19.82 -0.76 -6.89
C PRO A 268 -18.72 -1.25 -5.96
N ASP A 269 -19.00 -2.31 -5.20
CA ASP A 269 -17.98 -2.99 -4.42
C ASP A 269 -17.10 -3.88 -5.31
N GLU A 270 -16.40 -3.25 -6.22
CA GLU A 270 -15.47 -3.85 -7.17
C GLU A 270 -14.17 -3.06 -7.16
N ASN A 271 -13.05 -3.77 -7.11
CA ASN A 271 -11.76 -3.10 -7.31
C ASN A 271 -11.58 -2.78 -8.80
N PRO A 272 -11.51 -1.48 -9.19
CA PRO A 272 -11.45 -1.08 -10.59
C PRO A 272 -10.09 -1.40 -11.26
N LEU A 273 -9.13 -1.89 -10.49
CA LEU A 273 -7.75 -2.11 -10.93
C LEU A 273 -7.43 -3.61 -11.15
N LEU A 274 -8.45 -4.48 -11.11
CA LEU A 274 -8.25 -5.93 -11.25
C LEU A 274 -7.78 -6.36 -12.64
N ASP A 275 -8.15 -5.62 -13.67
CA ASP A 275 -7.87 -5.97 -15.08
C ASP A 275 -6.80 -5.06 -15.71
N LYS A 276 -5.90 -4.48 -14.89
CA LYS A 276 -4.80 -3.64 -15.44
C LYS A 276 -3.89 -4.41 -16.38
N PHE A 277 -3.55 -5.62 -16.00
CA PHE A 277 -2.63 -6.51 -16.73
C PHE A 277 -3.23 -7.90 -16.86
N PRO A 278 -4.12 -8.11 -17.85
CA PRO A 278 -4.73 -9.42 -18.08
C PRO A 278 -3.65 -10.48 -18.39
N GLY A 279 -3.80 -11.68 -17.82
CA GLY A 279 -2.88 -12.81 -18.02
C GLY A 279 -1.64 -12.80 -17.14
N THR A 280 -1.57 -11.91 -16.13
CA THR A 280 -0.49 -11.90 -15.14
C THR A 280 -0.89 -12.55 -13.81
N GLU A 281 -2.01 -13.22 -13.79
CA GLU A 281 -2.56 -13.91 -12.63
C GLU A 281 -1.70 -15.12 -12.23
N PRO A 282 -1.61 -15.44 -10.93
CA PRO A 282 -0.90 -16.64 -10.47
C PRO A 282 -1.51 -17.92 -11.06
N SER A 283 -0.67 -18.94 -11.28
CA SER A 283 -1.17 -20.24 -11.72
C SER A 283 -2.03 -20.93 -10.64
N ALA A 284 -2.93 -21.80 -11.05
CA ALA A 284 -3.74 -22.58 -10.11
C ALA A 284 -2.86 -23.45 -9.20
N GLN A 285 -1.75 -23.98 -9.71
CA GLN A 285 -0.78 -24.75 -8.92
C GLN A 285 -0.13 -23.87 -7.87
N THR A 286 0.34 -22.66 -8.22
CA THR A 286 0.95 -21.73 -7.28
C THR A 286 0.00 -21.37 -6.14
N VAL A 287 -1.27 -21.14 -6.44
CA VAL A 287 -2.29 -20.85 -5.41
C VAL A 287 -2.49 -22.06 -4.49
N ALA A 288 -2.56 -23.28 -5.06
CA ALA A 288 -2.70 -24.49 -4.27
C ALA A 288 -1.50 -24.70 -3.35
N ASP A 289 -0.27 -24.56 -3.88
CA ASP A 289 0.97 -24.73 -3.11
C ASP A 289 1.06 -23.69 -1.99
N TYR A 290 0.64 -22.47 -2.23
CA TYR A 290 0.58 -21.41 -1.23
C TYR A 290 -0.44 -21.72 -0.13
N ARG A 291 -1.65 -22.13 -0.51
CA ARG A 291 -2.71 -22.54 0.42
C ARG A 291 -2.28 -23.71 1.30
N ASP A 292 -1.59 -24.69 0.73
CA ASP A 292 -1.16 -25.90 1.41
C ASP A 292 0.10 -25.69 2.26
N GLY A 293 0.58 -24.44 2.38
CA GLY A 293 1.70 -24.07 3.21
C GLY A 293 3.08 -24.32 2.61
N VAL A 294 3.16 -24.74 1.35
CA VAL A 294 4.43 -24.98 0.66
C VAL A 294 5.19 -23.67 0.45
N LEU A 295 4.47 -22.58 0.15
CA LEU A 295 5.04 -21.29 -0.15
C LEU A 295 4.91 -20.26 0.97
N GLY A 296 4.24 -20.56 2.07
CA GLY A 296 4.05 -19.59 3.17
C GLY A 296 3.70 -20.28 4.49
N THR A 297 4.14 -19.67 5.58
CA THR A 297 3.90 -20.18 6.94
C THR A 297 2.56 -19.73 7.52
N GLN A 298 2.00 -18.65 6.99
CA GLN A 298 0.67 -18.13 7.36
C GLN A 298 -0.16 -17.90 6.11
N SER A 299 -1.01 -18.86 5.82
CA SER A 299 -1.92 -18.70 4.68
C SER A 299 -3.01 -17.69 5.00
N VAL A 300 -3.28 -16.79 4.06
CA VAL A 300 -4.49 -15.96 4.06
C VAL A 300 -5.71 -16.75 3.59
N PHE A 301 -5.52 -18.01 3.26
CA PHE A 301 -6.53 -18.89 2.70
C PHE A 301 -7.13 -19.80 3.77
N ASP A 302 -8.40 -20.11 3.62
CA ASP A 302 -9.16 -21.05 4.46
C ASP A 302 -9.63 -22.23 3.61
N SER A 303 -9.44 -23.43 4.10
CA SER A 303 -9.89 -24.65 3.44
C SER A 303 -11.43 -24.72 3.30
N ASP A 304 -12.15 -24.07 4.21
CA ASP A 304 -13.62 -24.15 4.27
C ASP A 304 -14.34 -23.05 3.47
N SER A 305 -13.61 -22.05 3.01
CA SER A 305 -14.17 -20.90 2.28
C SER A 305 -13.35 -20.58 1.06
N SER A 306 -13.82 -21.00 -0.09
CA SER A 306 -13.16 -20.69 -1.35
C SER A 306 -13.90 -19.61 -2.11
N TYR A 307 -13.14 -18.61 -2.53
CA TYR A 307 -13.58 -17.56 -3.45
C TYR A 307 -12.71 -17.61 -4.69
N VAL A 308 -13.28 -17.32 -5.81
CA VAL A 308 -12.54 -17.11 -7.05
C VAL A 308 -12.37 -15.61 -7.23
N TYR A 309 -11.14 -15.17 -7.37
CA TYR A 309 -10.81 -13.80 -7.72
C TYR A 309 -10.97 -13.66 -9.24
N ARG A 310 -11.88 -12.81 -9.69
CA ARG A 310 -12.14 -12.66 -11.12
C ARG A 310 -10.94 -12.04 -11.81
N GLY A 311 -10.52 -12.60 -12.92
CA GLY A 311 -9.28 -12.23 -13.61
C GLY A 311 -8.06 -13.03 -13.14
N VAL A 312 -8.23 -13.89 -12.15
CA VAL A 312 -7.22 -14.85 -11.71
C VAL A 312 -7.75 -16.25 -12.05
N ASP A 313 -7.07 -16.98 -12.87
CA ASP A 313 -7.44 -18.37 -13.23
C ASP A 313 -7.36 -19.34 -12.05
N ALA A 314 -6.78 -18.87 -10.97
CA ALA A 314 -6.56 -19.63 -9.78
C ALA A 314 -7.66 -19.38 -8.74
N GLN A 315 -8.05 -20.44 -8.05
CA GLN A 315 -8.96 -20.37 -6.92
C GLN A 315 -8.19 -19.95 -5.67
N VAL A 316 -8.75 -18.96 -4.98
CA VAL A 316 -8.20 -18.47 -3.71
C VAL A 316 -9.16 -18.82 -2.60
N ALA A 317 -8.75 -19.73 -1.69
CA ALA A 317 -9.49 -20.03 -0.47
C ALA A 317 -9.10 -18.99 0.59
N LEU A 318 -10.07 -18.27 1.14
CA LEU A 318 -9.85 -17.15 2.04
C LEU A 318 -10.44 -17.46 3.41
N ALA A 319 -9.62 -17.37 4.46
CA ALA A 319 -10.08 -17.29 5.83
C ALA A 319 -10.52 -15.86 6.12
N HIS A 320 -11.77 -15.53 5.82
CA HIS A 320 -12.31 -14.23 6.12
C HIS A 320 -13.33 -14.33 7.25
N PRO A 321 -13.07 -13.70 8.43
CA PRO A 321 -13.97 -13.81 9.58
C PRO A 321 -15.32 -13.15 9.33
N ASP A 322 -15.35 -12.13 8.50
CA ASP A 322 -16.58 -11.44 8.10
C ASP A 322 -16.70 -11.43 6.56
N ARG A 323 -17.50 -12.36 6.06
CA ARG A 323 -17.74 -12.47 4.63
C ARG A 323 -18.52 -11.29 4.06
N SER A 324 -19.23 -10.53 4.89
CA SER A 324 -19.93 -9.33 4.47
C SER A 324 -18.93 -8.22 4.08
N ALA A 325 -17.73 -8.24 4.64
CA ALA A 325 -16.67 -7.30 4.30
C ALA A 325 -16.09 -7.51 2.90
N LEU A 326 -16.32 -8.69 2.28
CA LEU A 326 -15.96 -8.92 0.88
C LEU A 326 -17.01 -8.37 -0.10
N GLY A 327 -18.14 -7.94 0.43
CA GLY A 327 -19.22 -7.38 -0.34
C GLY A 327 -19.89 -8.37 -1.31
N THR A 328 -20.75 -7.83 -2.15
CA THR A 328 -21.41 -8.55 -3.25
C THR A 328 -20.71 -8.32 -4.58
N SER A 329 -19.43 -7.92 -4.54
CA SER A 329 -18.68 -7.62 -5.75
C SER A 329 -18.79 -8.75 -6.76
N PRO A 330 -19.21 -8.47 -8.00
CA PRO A 330 -19.29 -9.49 -9.05
C PRO A 330 -17.91 -10.05 -9.42
N ARG A 331 -16.83 -9.46 -8.90
CA ARG A 331 -15.45 -9.93 -9.11
C ARG A 331 -15.02 -11.00 -8.12
N TYR A 332 -15.85 -11.29 -7.10
CA TYR A 332 -15.57 -12.33 -6.13
C TYR A 332 -16.73 -13.34 -6.13
N HIS A 333 -16.42 -14.58 -6.41
CA HIS A 333 -17.40 -15.66 -6.44
C HIS A 333 -17.05 -16.72 -5.40
N LYS A 334 -18.02 -17.11 -4.62
CA LYS A 334 -17.92 -18.31 -3.81
C LYS A 334 -17.87 -19.54 -4.72
N LYS A 335 -16.87 -20.40 -4.55
CA LYS A 335 -16.84 -21.67 -5.23
C LYS A 335 -18.01 -22.53 -4.74
N LYS A 336 -18.85 -23.00 -5.65
CA LYS A 336 -19.80 -24.04 -5.32
C LYS A 336 -19.01 -25.34 -5.19
N ASP A 337 -19.16 -26.00 -4.06
CA ASP A 337 -18.66 -27.35 -3.90
C ASP A 337 -19.24 -28.22 -5.02
N GLN A 338 -18.36 -28.84 -5.78
CA GLN A 338 -18.71 -29.93 -6.69
C GLN A 338 -18.51 -31.24 -5.96
#